data_d25c2981707f1191a066c28d19589c40
#
_entry.id   d25c2981707f1191a066c28d19589c40
#
_cell.length_a   1.000
_cell.length_b   1.000
_cell.length_c   1.000
_cell.angle_alpha   90.00
_cell.angle_beta   90.00
_cell.angle_gamma   90.00
#
_symmetry.space_group_name_H-M   'P 1'
#
loop_
_entity.id
_entity.type
_entity.pdbx_description
1 polymer ?
#
loop_
_entity_poly.entity_id
_entity_poly.type
_entity_poly.pdbx_seq_one_letter_code
_entity_poly.pdbx_strand_id
1 'polypeptide(L)'
;MEFELHMRKNNQLTHRRIRICLSILFLLSTMAVTARAQSAPGFSGLWKQDNDRCQPKREADVTLRIEHYDPELTVETSISRNSGNSRHAVQKYTTDGKVSVSAGADGDEFHTSVVWKDASLVFSIEELEDGRILLSNETWSVIEDGATLERIREGDDGKKQILFFRRIAVSSSDSKSGFVKAGEK
;
A
#
# COMPACT_ATOMS: atom_id res chain seq x y z
N MET A 1 6.32 37.55 -69.96
CA MET A 1 5.74 36.19 -69.79
C MET A 1 6.54 35.30 -68.84
N GLU A 2 7.81 35.51 -68.62
CA GLU A 2 8.63 34.73 -67.67
C GLU A 2 8.41 35.10 -66.18
N PHE A 3 8.04 36.34 -65.88
CA PHE A 3 7.87 36.79 -64.47
C PHE A 3 6.66 36.16 -63.77
N GLU A 4 5.60 35.88 -64.46
CA GLU A 4 4.40 35.25 -63.97
C GLU A 4 4.62 33.74 -63.58
N LEU A 5 5.50 33.07 -64.35
CA LEU A 5 5.80 31.64 -64.05
C LEU A 5 6.65 31.43 -62.80
N HIS A 6 7.50 32.43 -62.50
CA HIS A 6 8.37 32.34 -61.31
C HIS A 6 7.59 32.54 -60.01
N MET A 7 6.58 33.43 -60.00
CA MET A 7 5.72 33.68 -58.82
C MET A 7 4.83 32.48 -58.52
N ARG A 8 4.30 31.78 -59.50
CA ARG A 8 3.46 30.61 -59.32
C ARG A 8 4.24 29.41 -58.73
N LYS A 9 5.49 29.19 -59.08
CA LYS A 9 6.35 28.14 -58.57
C LYS A 9 6.70 28.37 -57.09
N ASN A 10 6.99 29.61 -56.70
CA ASN A 10 7.31 29.92 -55.29
C ASN A 10 6.11 29.70 -54.35
N ASN A 11 4.90 30.05 -54.81
CA ASN A 11 3.71 29.87 -53.99
C ASN A 11 3.38 28.37 -53.74
N GLN A 12 3.60 27.51 -54.72
CA GLN A 12 3.36 26.07 -54.57
C GLN A 12 4.35 25.41 -53.59
N LEU A 13 5.61 25.83 -53.61
CA LEU A 13 6.63 25.32 -52.68
C LEU A 13 6.36 25.73 -51.21
N THR A 14 5.87 26.94 -51.01
CA THR A 14 5.53 27.47 -49.69
C THR A 14 4.34 26.70 -49.07
N HIS A 15 3.28 26.48 -49.84
CA HIS A 15 2.11 25.71 -49.40
C HIS A 15 2.43 24.23 -49.12
N ARG A 16 3.36 23.62 -49.85
CA ARG A 16 3.79 22.25 -49.65
C ARG A 16 4.61 22.10 -48.37
N ARG A 17 5.49 23.06 -48.03
CA ARG A 17 6.27 23.08 -46.79
C ARG A 17 5.39 23.33 -45.57
N ILE A 18 4.39 24.20 -45.66
CA ILE A 18 3.44 24.47 -44.56
C ILE A 18 2.59 23.23 -44.28
N ARG A 19 2.12 22.51 -45.29
CA ARG A 19 1.34 21.28 -45.11
C ARG A 19 2.16 20.16 -44.46
N ILE A 20 3.43 20.02 -44.77
CA ILE A 20 4.34 19.04 -44.17
C ILE A 20 4.61 19.38 -42.70
N CYS A 21 4.84 20.65 -42.37
CA CYS A 21 5.04 21.10 -40.99
C CYS A 21 3.78 20.90 -40.12
N LEU A 22 2.59 21.20 -40.65
CA LEU A 22 1.34 20.94 -39.93
C LEU A 22 1.08 19.45 -39.70
N SER A 23 1.42 18.59 -40.66
CA SER A 23 1.26 17.12 -40.48
C SER A 23 2.22 16.54 -39.46
N ILE A 24 3.43 17.06 -39.34
CA ILE A 24 4.42 16.65 -38.36
C ILE A 24 3.99 17.12 -36.94
N LEU A 25 3.43 18.33 -36.82
CA LEU A 25 2.93 18.86 -35.56
C LEU A 25 1.73 18.06 -35.03
N PHE A 26 0.88 17.55 -35.93
CA PHE A 26 -0.28 16.73 -35.56
C PHE A 26 0.12 15.30 -35.14
N LEU A 27 1.20 14.72 -35.67
CA LEU A 27 1.72 13.40 -35.27
C LEU A 27 2.42 13.44 -33.92
N LEU A 28 2.98 14.57 -33.48
CA LEU A 28 3.62 14.71 -32.17
C LEU A 28 2.64 14.86 -31.00
N SER A 29 1.38 15.22 -31.28
CA SER A 29 0.37 15.44 -30.24
C SER A 29 -0.35 14.15 -29.77
N THR A 30 -0.11 12.99 -30.39
CA THR A 30 -0.80 11.73 -30.05
C THR A 30 -0.02 10.81 -29.13
N MET A 31 1.16 11.18 -28.68
CA MET A 31 1.81 10.52 -27.55
C MET A 31 1.28 11.09 -26.21
N ALA A 32 -0.03 11.09 -26.02
CA ALA A 32 -0.60 11.10 -24.70
C ALA A 32 -0.17 9.80 -24.02
N VAL A 33 0.95 9.84 -23.31
CA VAL A 33 1.34 8.83 -22.35
C VAL A 33 0.17 8.71 -21.38
N THR A 34 -0.66 7.71 -21.57
CA THR A 34 -1.61 7.29 -20.54
C THR A 34 -0.75 6.81 -19.37
N ALA A 35 -0.34 7.73 -18.51
CA ALA A 35 0.09 7.38 -17.16
C ALA A 35 -1.11 6.63 -16.57
N ARG A 36 -1.06 5.29 -16.63
CA ARG A 36 -1.91 4.48 -15.79
C ARG A 36 -1.56 4.93 -14.38
N ALA A 37 -2.46 5.67 -13.75
CA ALA A 37 -2.43 5.80 -12.31
C ALA A 37 -2.43 4.35 -11.80
N GLN A 38 -1.26 3.87 -11.37
CA GLN A 38 -1.17 2.62 -10.65
C GLN A 38 -2.05 2.84 -9.42
N SER A 39 -3.21 2.20 -9.40
CA SER A 39 -4.02 2.18 -8.18
C SER A 39 -3.10 1.69 -7.06
N ALA A 40 -3.06 2.43 -5.96
CA ALA A 40 -2.29 2.03 -4.79
C ALA A 40 -2.60 0.56 -4.48
N PRO A 41 -1.59 -0.26 -4.15
CA PRO A 41 -1.80 -1.68 -3.93
C PRO A 41 -2.84 -1.89 -2.84
N GLY A 42 -3.82 -2.75 -3.10
CA GLY A 42 -4.90 -3.02 -2.15
C GLY A 42 -4.38 -3.79 -0.95
N PHE A 43 -4.15 -3.11 0.18
CA PHE A 43 -3.80 -3.75 1.45
C PHE A 43 -5.01 -4.44 2.09
N SER A 44 -6.24 -3.98 1.82
CA SER A 44 -7.47 -4.54 2.38
C SER A 44 -7.60 -6.02 2.10
N GLY A 45 -8.03 -6.78 3.11
CA GLY A 45 -8.25 -8.22 3.00
C GLY A 45 -7.90 -9.00 4.26
N LEU A 46 -8.01 -10.31 4.15
CA LEU A 46 -7.62 -11.25 5.20
C LEU A 46 -6.28 -11.88 4.80
N TRP A 47 -5.32 -11.87 5.72
CA TRP A 47 -3.96 -12.28 5.49
C TRP A 47 -3.52 -13.28 6.55
N LYS A 48 -2.93 -14.40 6.15
CA LYS A 48 -2.37 -15.40 7.07
C LYS A 48 -0.85 -15.43 6.96
N GLN A 49 -0.15 -15.39 8.09
CA GLN A 49 1.31 -15.44 8.14
C GLN A 49 1.84 -16.74 7.53
N ASP A 50 2.88 -16.61 6.73
CA ASP A 50 3.66 -17.71 6.17
C ASP A 50 4.93 -17.90 7.00
N ASN A 51 4.83 -18.69 8.05
CA ASN A 51 5.87 -18.85 9.05
C ASN A 51 7.20 -19.35 8.48
N ASP A 52 7.14 -20.18 7.43
CA ASP A 52 8.34 -20.76 6.81
C ASP A 52 9.14 -19.75 6.00
N ARG A 53 8.47 -18.72 5.45
CA ARG A 53 9.12 -17.63 4.72
C ARG A 53 9.65 -16.54 5.64
N CYS A 54 9.16 -16.44 6.88
CA CYS A 54 9.56 -15.39 7.81
C CYS A 54 11.03 -15.49 8.22
N GLN A 55 11.65 -14.35 8.46
CA GLN A 55 13.03 -14.24 8.95
C GLN A 55 13.08 -13.30 10.18
N PRO A 56 13.41 -13.82 11.38
CA PRO A 56 13.57 -15.24 11.73
C PRO A 56 12.25 -16.03 11.57
N LYS A 57 12.34 -17.36 11.46
CA LYS A 57 11.15 -18.24 11.43
C LYS A 57 10.25 -17.98 12.61
N ARG A 58 8.95 -18.13 12.40
CA ARG A 58 7.91 -17.91 13.40
C ARG A 58 7.15 -19.21 13.70
N GLU A 59 6.58 -19.32 14.90
CA GLU A 59 5.80 -20.49 15.34
C GLU A 59 4.34 -20.15 15.61
N ALA A 60 4.04 -18.89 15.89
CA ALA A 60 2.68 -18.45 16.16
C ALA A 60 1.87 -18.35 14.85
N ASP A 61 0.63 -18.79 14.88
CA ASP A 61 -0.33 -18.50 13.81
C ASP A 61 -0.82 -17.07 13.95
N VAL A 62 -0.49 -16.23 12.97
CA VAL A 62 -0.93 -14.83 12.92
C VAL A 62 -1.84 -14.62 11.72
N THR A 63 -2.97 -13.99 11.98
CA THR A 63 -3.91 -13.55 10.95
C THR A 63 -4.12 -12.05 11.09
N LEU A 64 -4.09 -11.34 9.96
CA LEU A 64 -4.41 -9.92 9.87
C LEU A 64 -5.69 -9.74 9.05
N ARG A 65 -6.62 -8.96 9.58
CA ARG A 65 -7.70 -8.35 8.80
C ARG A 65 -7.34 -6.89 8.61
N ILE A 66 -7.19 -6.47 7.38
CA ILE A 66 -6.84 -5.10 7.04
C ILE A 66 -8.00 -4.46 6.30
N GLU A 67 -8.44 -3.30 6.77
CA GLU A 67 -9.36 -2.41 6.10
C GLU A 67 -8.65 -1.10 5.82
N HIS A 68 -8.47 -0.79 4.55
CA HIS A 68 -7.74 0.38 4.10
C HIS A 68 -8.57 1.15 3.08
N TYR A 69 -8.97 2.36 3.47
CA TYR A 69 -9.64 3.36 2.64
C TYR A 69 -8.93 4.69 2.88
N ASP A 70 -7.97 4.99 2.05
CA ASP A 70 -7.06 6.13 2.22
C ASP A 70 -7.78 7.43 2.61
N PRO A 71 -7.38 8.11 3.70
CA PRO A 71 -6.21 7.84 4.53
C PRO A 71 -6.43 6.83 5.68
N GLU A 72 -7.59 6.25 5.86
CA GLU A 72 -7.92 5.40 7.02
C GLU A 72 -7.38 3.98 6.84
N LEU A 73 -6.65 3.48 7.85
CA LEU A 73 -6.08 2.14 7.89
C LEU A 73 -6.42 1.49 9.24
N THR A 74 -7.23 0.44 9.20
CA THR A 74 -7.52 -0.39 10.38
C THR A 74 -6.87 -1.77 10.21
N VAL A 75 -6.16 -2.21 11.24
CA VAL A 75 -5.48 -3.51 11.28
C VAL A 75 -5.94 -4.28 12.51
N GLU A 76 -6.64 -5.36 12.27
CA GLU A 76 -7.05 -6.31 13.27
C GLU A 76 -6.10 -7.50 13.24
N THR A 77 -5.40 -7.76 14.34
CA THR A 77 -4.41 -8.84 14.46
C THR A 77 -4.92 -9.89 15.41
N SER A 78 -4.96 -11.15 14.96
CA SER A 78 -5.24 -12.32 15.78
C SER A 78 -4.01 -13.20 15.83
N ILE A 79 -3.53 -13.50 17.03
CA ILE A 79 -2.36 -14.36 17.28
C ILE A 79 -2.81 -15.57 18.07
N SER A 80 -2.55 -16.76 17.54
CA SER A 80 -2.77 -18.03 18.24
C SER A 80 -1.44 -18.76 18.43
N ARG A 81 -1.20 -19.27 19.63
CA ARG A 81 -0.01 -20.05 19.95
C ARG A 81 -0.41 -21.48 20.33
N ASN A 82 0.46 -22.43 20.08
CA ASN A 82 0.26 -23.85 20.43
C ASN A 82 -0.01 -24.10 21.94
N SER A 83 0.35 -23.11 22.77
CA SER A 83 0.07 -23.13 24.23
C SER A 83 -1.38 -22.80 24.59
N GLY A 84 -2.27 -22.58 23.61
CA GLY A 84 -3.67 -22.24 23.84
C GLY A 84 -3.93 -20.74 24.11
N ASN A 85 -2.89 -19.93 24.22
CA ASN A 85 -3.03 -18.50 24.41
C ASN A 85 -3.31 -17.81 23.06
N SER A 86 -4.44 -17.13 22.96
CA SER A 86 -4.78 -16.27 21.84
C SER A 86 -4.76 -14.80 22.26
N ARG A 87 -4.29 -13.93 21.39
CA ARG A 87 -4.34 -12.47 21.54
C ARG A 87 -5.06 -11.86 20.34
N HIS A 88 -5.80 -10.81 20.61
CA HIS A 88 -6.50 -10.05 19.60
C HIS A 88 -6.24 -8.58 19.86
N ALA A 89 -5.91 -7.82 18.81
CA ALA A 89 -5.67 -6.39 18.89
C ALA A 89 -6.23 -5.71 17.64
N VAL A 90 -6.78 -4.51 17.81
CA VAL A 90 -7.22 -3.65 16.72
C VAL A 90 -6.44 -2.33 16.82
N GLN A 91 -5.77 -1.99 15.75
CA GLN A 91 -4.99 -0.75 15.62
C GLN A 91 -5.55 0.09 14.48
N LYS A 92 -5.64 1.39 14.70
CA LYS A 92 -6.14 2.35 13.73
C LYS A 92 -5.07 3.38 13.45
N TYR A 93 -4.81 3.63 12.19
CA TYR A 93 -3.83 4.57 11.69
C TYR A 93 -4.43 5.45 10.60
N THR A 94 -3.70 6.52 10.25
CA THR A 94 -3.94 7.26 9.03
C THR A 94 -2.66 7.33 8.20
N THR A 95 -2.78 7.22 6.88
CA THR A 95 -1.64 7.18 5.94
C THR A 95 -1.15 8.58 5.54
N ASP A 96 -1.62 9.62 6.20
CA ASP A 96 -1.28 11.03 5.98
C ASP A 96 -0.15 11.54 6.91
N GLY A 97 0.50 10.63 7.65
CA GLY A 97 1.61 10.94 8.54
C GLY A 97 1.22 11.43 9.93
N LYS A 98 -0.08 11.50 10.25
CA LYS A 98 -0.50 11.81 11.61
C LYS A 98 -0.13 10.69 12.57
N VAL A 99 0.27 11.07 13.78
CA VAL A 99 0.61 10.13 14.84
C VAL A 99 -0.66 9.53 15.43
N SER A 100 -0.71 8.20 15.45
CA SER A 100 -1.71 7.41 16.18
C SER A 100 -1.06 6.86 17.44
N VAL A 101 -1.78 6.95 18.57
CA VAL A 101 -1.30 6.43 19.86
C VAL A 101 -2.07 5.15 20.18
N SER A 102 -1.35 4.11 20.59
CA SER A 102 -1.94 2.84 21.02
C SER A 102 -1.18 2.29 22.22
N ALA A 103 -1.85 1.45 23.02
CA ALA A 103 -1.23 0.77 24.15
C ALA A 103 -0.94 -0.69 23.83
N GLY A 104 0.22 -1.17 24.24
CA GLY A 104 0.59 -2.57 24.25
C GLY A 104 -0.13 -3.35 25.36
N ALA A 105 -0.07 -4.69 25.30
CA ALA A 105 -0.69 -5.56 26.30
C ALA A 105 0.01 -5.52 27.68
N ASP A 106 1.22 -5.05 27.73
CA ASP A 106 2.13 -4.89 28.87
C ASP A 106 2.13 -3.48 29.45
N GLY A 107 1.40 -2.55 28.79
CA GLY A 107 1.26 -1.17 29.22
C GLY A 107 2.18 -0.20 28.49
N ASP A 108 3.00 -0.69 27.58
CA ASP A 108 3.82 0.17 26.72
C ASP A 108 2.95 1.04 25.83
N GLU A 109 3.43 2.25 25.53
CA GLU A 109 2.76 3.19 24.65
C GLU A 109 3.48 3.26 23.32
N PHE A 110 2.72 3.16 22.22
CA PHE A 110 3.22 3.24 20.86
C PHE A 110 2.70 4.49 20.17
N HIS A 111 3.62 5.31 19.69
CA HIS A 111 3.34 6.44 18.81
C HIS A 111 3.73 6.04 17.39
N THR A 112 2.75 5.93 16.52
CA THR A 112 2.99 5.44 15.16
C THR A 112 2.47 6.42 14.13
N SER A 113 3.33 6.83 13.19
CA SER A 113 2.94 7.54 11.98
C SER A 113 3.09 6.65 10.76
N VAL A 114 2.19 6.81 9.79
CA VAL A 114 2.19 6.01 8.57
C VAL A 114 2.11 6.93 7.36
N VAL A 115 2.99 6.71 6.39
CA VAL A 115 3.00 7.46 5.13
C VAL A 115 3.17 6.53 3.93
N TRP A 116 2.66 6.97 2.79
CA TRP A 116 2.98 6.34 1.53
C TRP A 116 4.40 6.68 1.08
N LYS A 117 5.14 5.66 0.65
CA LYS A 117 6.38 5.79 -0.09
C LYS A 117 6.32 4.89 -1.32
N ASP A 118 6.14 5.49 -2.48
CA ASP A 118 5.86 4.78 -3.73
C ASP A 118 4.61 3.89 -3.60
N ALA A 119 4.75 2.57 -3.75
CA ALA A 119 3.68 1.59 -3.62
C ALA A 119 3.65 0.89 -2.25
N SER A 120 4.34 1.43 -1.24
CA SER A 120 4.49 0.83 0.08
C SER A 120 4.00 1.78 1.17
N LEU A 121 3.53 1.22 2.28
CA LEU A 121 3.28 1.98 3.51
C LEU A 121 4.50 1.90 4.41
N VAL A 122 4.97 3.05 4.89
CA VAL A 122 6.10 3.15 5.83
C VAL A 122 5.57 3.62 7.16
N PHE A 123 5.81 2.82 8.19
CA PHE A 123 5.47 3.09 9.58
C PHE A 123 6.72 3.56 10.30
N SER A 124 6.66 4.68 10.99
CA SER A 124 7.65 5.11 11.96
C SER A 124 7.04 4.91 13.35
N ILE A 125 7.69 4.12 14.17
CA ILE A 125 7.15 3.63 15.45
C ILE A 125 8.10 4.06 16.56
N GLU A 126 7.54 4.76 17.55
CA GLU A 126 8.19 5.07 18.83
C GLU A 126 7.46 4.25 19.90
N GLU A 127 8.19 3.40 20.59
CA GLU A 127 7.70 2.56 21.70
C GLU A 127 8.26 3.12 23.01
N LEU A 128 7.37 3.49 23.91
CA LEU A 128 7.73 3.99 25.24
C LEU A 128 7.66 2.81 26.23
N GLU A 129 8.82 2.28 26.57
CA GLU A 129 9.01 1.14 27.49
C GLU A 129 9.87 1.57 28.67
N ASP A 130 9.39 1.47 29.91
CA ASP A 130 10.12 1.76 31.13
C ASP A 130 10.90 3.10 31.11
N GLY A 131 10.29 4.14 30.52
CA GLY A 131 10.89 5.48 30.41
C GLY A 131 11.98 5.59 29.34
N ARG A 132 12.14 4.60 28.48
CA ARG A 132 12.99 4.61 27.29
C ARG A 132 12.15 4.73 26.03
N ILE A 133 12.70 5.36 25.01
CA ILE A 133 12.10 5.43 23.68
C ILE A 133 12.89 4.47 22.80
N LEU A 134 12.20 3.48 22.25
CA LEU A 134 12.72 2.58 21.24
C LEU A 134 12.14 2.95 19.88
N LEU A 135 13.02 3.15 18.91
CA LEU A 135 12.62 3.53 17.56
C LEU A 135 12.64 2.31 16.63
N SER A 136 11.64 2.20 15.80
CA SER A 136 11.66 1.21 14.72
C SER A 136 10.90 1.73 13.50
N ASN A 137 11.29 1.24 12.34
CA ASN A 137 10.57 1.47 11.09
C ASN A 137 10.03 0.16 10.56
N GLU A 138 8.85 0.20 9.97
CA GLU A 138 8.29 -0.96 9.31
C GLU A 138 7.79 -0.56 7.91
N THR A 139 8.13 -1.35 6.90
CA THR A 139 7.67 -1.15 5.53
C THR A 139 6.75 -2.30 5.14
N TRP A 140 5.56 -1.97 4.63
CA TRP A 140 4.59 -2.92 4.12
C TRP A 140 4.48 -2.79 2.62
N SER A 141 4.60 -3.92 1.92
CA SER A 141 4.50 -3.99 0.47
C SER A 141 3.59 -5.13 0.06
N VAL A 142 2.70 -4.89 -0.88
CA VAL A 142 1.90 -5.95 -1.50
C VAL A 142 2.62 -6.39 -2.77
N ILE A 143 3.03 -7.64 -2.80
CA ILE A 143 3.85 -8.25 -3.86
C ILE A 143 3.12 -9.46 -4.47
N GLU A 144 3.74 -10.11 -5.46
CA GLU A 144 3.21 -11.31 -6.11
C GLU A 144 1.77 -11.10 -6.62
N ASP A 145 1.58 -10.04 -7.42
CA ASP A 145 0.29 -9.65 -8.02
C ASP A 145 -0.86 -9.52 -6.99
N GLY A 146 -0.53 -9.07 -5.79
CA GLY A 146 -1.51 -8.86 -4.73
C GLY A 146 -1.74 -10.06 -3.81
N ALA A 147 -1.02 -11.16 -4.01
CA ALA A 147 -1.21 -12.40 -3.24
C ALA A 147 -0.45 -12.43 -1.93
N THR A 148 0.62 -11.64 -1.80
CA THR A 148 1.50 -11.63 -0.62
C THR A 148 1.66 -10.23 -0.06
N LEU A 149 1.55 -10.08 1.26
CA LEU A 149 1.95 -8.91 2.03
C LEU A 149 3.31 -9.20 2.65
N GLU A 150 4.32 -8.42 2.28
CA GLU A 150 5.63 -8.41 2.90
C GLU A 150 5.68 -7.27 3.93
N ARG A 151 6.16 -7.56 5.13
CA ARG A 151 6.41 -6.59 6.20
C ARG A 151 7.85 -6.69 6.63
N ILE A 152 8.58 -5.59 6.51
CA ILE A 152 9.99 -5.50 6.89
C ILE A 152 10.08 -4.52 8.06
N ARG A 153 10.43 -5.01 9.25
CA ARG A 153 10.68 -4.19 10.44
C ARG A 153 12.17 -4.13 10.73
N GLU A 154 12.64 -2.93 11.02
CA GLU A 154 14.02 -2.65 11.39
C GLU A 154 14.03 -1.77 12.64
N GLY A 155 14.66 -2.27 13.73
CA GLY A 155 14.84 -1.54 14.96
C GLY A 155 16.08 -0.65 14.93
N ASP A 156 16.20 0.22 15.92
CA ASP A 156 17.37 1.08 16.14
C ASP A 156 18.64 0.29 16.46
N ASP A 157 18.51 -0.94 16.97
CA ASP A 157 19.61 -1.89 17.19
C ASP A 157 20.09 -2.59 15.89
N GLY A 158 19.54 -2.20 14.73
CA GLY A 158 19.86 -2.76 13.43
C GLY A 158 19.28 -4.16 13.18
N LYS A 159 18.52 -4.71 14.12
CA LYS A 159 17.85 -5.99 13.90
C LYS A 159 16.74 -5.85 12.90
N LYS A 160 16.74 -6.74 11.92
CA LYS A 160 15.75 -6.79 10.85
C LYS A 160 14.88 -8.03 10.98
N GLN A 161 13.58 -7.84 10.77
CA GLN A 161 12.61 -8.92 10.69
C GLN A 161 11.86 -8.80 9.36
N ILE A 162 11.68 -9.91 8.67
CA ILE A 162 10.91 -9.98 7.44
C ILE A 162 9.77 -10.97 7.65
N LEU A 163 8.54 -10.48 7.53
CA LEU A 163 7.34 -11.26 7.72
C LEU A 163 6.57 -11.33 6.41
N PHE A 164 6.12 -12.51 6.06
CA PHE A 164 5.30 -12.73 4.88
C PHE A 164 3.92 -13.23 5.27
N PHE A 165 2.90 -12.69 4.60
CA PHE A 165 1.51 -13.09 4.80
C PHE A 165 0.89 -13.39 3.43
N ARG A 166 0.18 -14.51 3.32
CA ARG A 166 -0.59 -14.84 2.12
C ARG A 166 -2.01 -14.31 2.25
N ARG A 167 -2.54 -13.77 1.18
CA ARG A 167 -3.94 -13.36 1.11
C ARG A 167 -4.84 -14.59 1.15
N ILE A 168 -5.86 -14.56 2.01
CA ILE A 168 -6.86 -15.62 2.09
C ILE A 168 -8.11 -15.13 1.37
N ALA A 169 -8.67 -15.99 0.50
CA ALA A 169 -9.98 -15.73 -0.08
C ALA A 169 -11.04 -15.83 1.03
N VAL A 170 -11.79 -14.75 1.25
CA VAL A 170 -12.97 -14.81 2.14
C VAL A 170 -14.06 -15.57 1.38
N SER A 171 -14.38 -16.79 1.80
CA SER A 171 -15.54 -17.48 1.26
C SER A 171 -16.80 -16.72 1.68
N SER A 172 -17.70 -16.48 0.74
CA SER A 172 -18.94 -15.71 0.95
C SER A 172 -19.93 -16.34 1.96
N SER A 173 -19.55 -17.42 2.62
CA SER A 173 -20.35 -18.10 3.65
C SER A 173 -20.28 -17.42 5.02
N ASP A 174 -19.22 -16.65 5.34
CA ASP A 174 -19.01 -16.10 6.69
C ASP A 174 -19.72 -14.75 6.92
N SER A 175 -20.31 -14.15 5.90
CA SER A 175 -21.00 -12.85 6.02
C SER A 175 -22.41 -12.95 6.64
N LYS A 176 -22.92 -14.14 7.00
CA LYS A 176 -24.27 -14.34 7.53
C LYS A 176 -24.35 -14.64 9.03
N SER A 177 -23.26 -14.74 9.74
CA SER A 177 -23.27 -15.06 11.19
C SER A 177 -22.82 -13.88 12.03
N GLY A 178 -23.72 -12.95 12.35
CA GLY A 178 -23.33 -11.86 13.25
C GLY A 178 -24.33 -10.75 13.48
N PHE A 179 -25.64 -10.99 13.39
CA PHE A 179 -26.61 -10.06 13.96
C PHE A 179 -27.71 -10.81 14.69
N VAL A 180 -27.35 -11.40 15.83
CA VAL A 180 -28.36 -11.78 16.83
C VAL A 180 -28.62 -10.54 17.68
N LYS A 181 -29.74 -9.86 17.38
CA LYS A 181 -30.36 -8.88 18.26
C LYS A 181 -30.61 -9.55 19.62
N ALA A 182 -29.92 -9.12 20.67
CA ALA A 182 -30.33 -9.38 22.03
C ALA A 182 -31.64 -8.62 22.24
N GLY A 183 -32.74 -9.37 22.34
CA GLY A 183 -34.07 -8.86 22.60
C GLY A 183 -34.18 -8.37 24.01
N GLU A 184 -34.91 -7.28 24.15
CA GLU A 184 -35.50 -6.76 25.39
C GLU A 184 -36.25 -7.84 26.16
N LYS A 185 -36.01 -7.88 27.44
CA LYS A 185 -37.03 -8.10 28.48
C LYS A 185 -36.68 -7.27 29.71
#